data_49746f58999ae4bf3e2aba35027ac9a0
#
_entry.id   49746f58999ae4bf3e2aba35027ac9a0
#
_cell.length_a   1.000
_cell.length_b   1.000
_cell.length_c   1.000
_cell.angle_alpha   90.00
_cell.angle_beta   90.00
_cell.angle_gamma   90.00
#
_symmetry.space_group_name_H-M   'P 1'
#
loop_
_entity.id
_entity.type
_entity.pdbx_description
1 polymer ?
#
loop_
_entity_poly.entity_id
_entity_poly.type
_entity_poly.pdbx_seq_one_letter_code
_entity_poly.pdbx_strand_id
1 'polypeptide(L)'
;LPDVDSENGIRVPQCELKAMISGTIFAVSENQARPIHTGILFEVDNDSITSVAVDGYRLALRRYLPEESLERTLKFVAPAAALKEVEKILGDTEDPATFYPGSKHILFTIGDATLVCRILEGEFLDWRRVLPQNNPVKLVGNVSRLTDSIERVGLVISEKLKSPVRCKFGDN
;
A
#
# COMPACT_ATOMS: atom_id res chain seq x y z
N LEU A 1 -6.63 -23.63 12.57
CA LEU A 1 -6.63 -22.52 11.62
C LEU A 1 -7.73 -21.56 12.04
N PRO A 2 -7.53 -20.25 11.98
CA PRO A 2 -8.59 -19.30 12.24
C PRO A 2 -9.74 -19.52 11.25
N ASP A 3 -10.94 -19.13 11.66
CA ASP A 3 -12.16 -19.22 10.85
C ASP A 3 -12.03 -18.24 9.67
N VAL A 4 -11.48 -18.73 8.56
CA VAL A 4 -11.28 -18.00 7.32
C VAL A 4 -12.07 -18.74 6.25
N ASP A 5 -12.92 -18.02 5.54
CA ASP A 5 -13.70 -18.57 4.44
C ASP A 5 -12.75 -18.96 3.28
N SER A 6 -12.36 -20.22 3.25
CA SER A 6 -11.42 -20.75 2.27
C SER A 6 -12.02 -20.90 0.86
N GLU A 7 -13.34 -20.74 0.71
CA GLU A 7 -14.01 -20.86 -0.59
C GLU A 7 -14.01 -19.55 -1.38
N ASN A 8 -13.83 -18.42 -0.69
CA ASN A 8 -13.99 -17.07 -1.25
C ASN A 8 -12.68 -16.27 -1.27
N GLY A 9 -11.59 -16.87 -1.71
CA GLY A 9 -10.30 -16.21 -1.86
C GLY A 9 -10.27 -15.20 -3.02
N ILE A 10 -9.59 -14.08 -2.83
CA ILE A 10 -9.34 -13.08 -3.86
C ILE A 10 -7.99 -13.37 -4.48
N ARG A 11 -7.97 -13.66 -5.78
CA ARG A 11 -6.77 -13.97 -6.54
C ARG A 11 -6.21 -12.72 -7.19
N VAL A 12 -4.92 -12.51 -7.05
CA VAL A 12 -4.18 -11.39 -7.64
C VAL A 12 -2.85 -11.93 -8.14
N PRO A 13 -2.31 -11.48 -9.27
CA PRO A 13 -0.95 -11.81 -9.69
C PRO A 13 0.06 -11.42 -8.58
N GLN A 14 1.06 -12.26 -8.35
CA GLN A 14 2.08 -12.01 -7.33
C GLN A 14 2.79 -10.68 -7.56
N CYS A 15 3.15 -10.37 -8.82
CA CYS A 15 3.77 -9.10 -9.19
C CYS A 15 2.90 -7.89 -8.81
N GLU A 16 1.58 -7.96 -9.01
CA GLU A 16 0.66 -6.87 -8.67
C GLU A 16 0.48 -6.72 -7.16
N LEU A 17 0.28 -7.82 -6.43
CA LEU A 17 0.19 -7.75 -4.96
C LEU A 17 1.49 -7.21 -4.35
N LYS A 18 2.64 -7.64 -4.86
CA LYS A 18 3.95 -7.13 -4.46
C LYS A 18 4.07 -5.62 -4.72
N ALA A 19 3.67 -5.18 -5.93
CA ALA A 19 3.67 -3.77 -6.29
C ALA A 19 2.69 -2.93 -5.46
N MET A 20 1.54 -3.49 -5.06
CA MET A 20 0.59 -2.83 -4.16
C MET A 20 1.19 -2.64 -2.76
N ILE A 21 1.90 -3.63 -2.25
CA ILE A 21 2.56 -3.56 -0.94
C ILE A 21 3.75 -2.60 -1.01
N SER A 22 4.73 -2.82 -1.89
CA SER A 22 5.95 -2.00 -2.00
C SER A 22 5.66 -0.53 -2.31
N GLY A 23 4.61 -0.29 -3.13
CA GLY A 23 4.18 1.06 -3.50
C GLY A 23 3.48 1.83 -2.38
N THR A 24 3.16 1.22 -1.24
CA THR A 24 2.42 1.88 -0.15
C THR A 24 3.08 1.73 1.22
N ILE A 25 3.80 0.64 1.47
CA ILE A 25 4.30 0.28 2.80
C ILE A 25 5.21 1.32 3.45
N PHE A 26 5.94 2.11 2.64
CA PHE A 26 6.81 3.18 3.12
C PHE A 26 6.05 4.36 3.77
N ALA A 27 4.74 4.45 3.54
CA ALA A 27 3.87 5.50 4.06
C ALA A 27 3.04 5.06 5.28
N VAL A 28 3.25 3.87 5.83
CA VAL A 28 2.59 3.47 7.08
C VAL A 28 3.13 4.27 8.26
N SER A 29 2.27 4.52 9.23
CA SER A 29 2.64 5.21 10.46
C SER A 29 3.46 4.31 11.40
N GLU A 30 4.46 4.86 12.03
CA GLU A 30 5.18 4.22 13.16
C GLU A 30 4.53 4.52 14.51
N ASN A 31 3.55 5.45 14.53
CA ASN A 31 2.90 5.89 15.75
C ASN A 31 1.88 4.87 16.27
N GLN A 32 2.23 4.19 17.35
CA GLN A 32 1.39 3.19 18.02
C GLN A 32 0.15 3.78 18.71
N ALA A 33 0.05 5.10 18.86
CA ALA A 33 -1.16 5.73 19.40
C ALA A 33 -2.37 5.62 18.46
N ARG A 34 -2.13 5.35 17.17
CA ARG A 34 -3.17 5.05 16.17
C ARG A 34 -2.82 3.76 15.43
N PRO A 35 -3.02 2.60 16.04
CA PRO A 35 -2.58 1.31 15.48
C PRO A 35 -3.12 1.04 14.07
N ILE A 36 -4.34 1.49 13.76
CA ILE A 36 -4.97 1.29 12.46
C ILE A 36 -4.14 1.84 11.30
N HIS A 37 -3.32 2.89 11.51
CA HIS A 37 -2.45 3.47 10.50
C HIS A 37 -1.07 2.82 10.43
N THR A 38 -0.76 1.83 11.30
CA THR A 38 0.49 1.03 11.21
C THR A 38 0.38 -0.12 10.21
N GLY A 39 -0.72 -0.18 9.48
CA GLY A 39 -0.97 -1.14 8.41
C GLY A 39 -1.36 -0.48 7.10
N ILE A 40 -1.55 -1.31 6.10
CA ILE A 40 -2.05 -0.92 4.78
C ILE A 40 -3.54 -1.28 4.72
N LEU A 41 -4.36 -0.29 4.37
CA LEU A 41 -5.76 -0.50 4.03
C LEU A 41 -5.83 -1.16 2.65
N PHE A 42 -6.62 -2.23 2.55
CA PHE A 42 -7.08 -2.80 1.29
C PHE A 42 -8.58 -2.55 1.15
N GLU A 43 -8.98 -1.94 0.06
CA GLU A 43 -10.36 -1.81 -0.38
C GLU A 43 -10.52 -2.62 -1.65
N VAL A 44 -11.40 -3.61 -1.62
CA VAL A 44 -11.75 -4.44 -2.77
C VAL A 44 -13.15 -4.03 -3.20
N ASP A 45 -13.27 -3.62 -4.43
CA ASP A 45 -14.52 -3.35 -5.12
C ASP A 45 -14.65 -4.31 -6.31
N ASN A 46 -15.80 -4.30 -6.97
CA ASN A 46 -16.04 -5.19 -8.11
C ASN A 46 -14.97 -5.09 -9.19
N ASP A 47 -14.45 -3.88 -9.45
CA ASP A 47 -13.57 -3.60 -10.58
C ASP A 47 -12.16 -3.20 -10.16
N SER A 48 -11.86 -3.19 -8.86
CA SER A 48 -10.55 -2.74 -8.40
C SER A 48 -10.17 -3.23 -7.02
N ILE A 49 -8.87 -3.33 -6.79
CA ILE A 49 -8.29 -3.48 -5.47
C ILE A 49 -7.41 -2.25 -5.22
N THR A 50 -7.67 -1.52 -4.15
CA THR A 50 -6.92 -0.32 -3.78
C THR A 50 -6.19 -0.56 -2.47
N SER A 51 -4.88 -0.35 -2.45
CA SER A 51 -4.06 -0.31 -1.24
C SER A 51 -3.76 1.13 -0.86
N VAL A 52 -3.85 1.46 0.43
CA VAL A 52 -3.61 2.82 0.94
C VAL A 52 -2.84 2.76 2.25
N ALA A 53 -1.82 3.59 2.37
CA ALA A 53 -1.11 3.83 3.61
C ALA A 53 -0.98 5.33 3.89
N VAL A 54 -0.97 5.71 5.17
CA VAL A 54 -0.91 7.12 5.61
C VAL A 54 -0.22 7.25 6.96
N ASP A 55 0.62 8.27 7.12
CA ASP A 55 1.30 8.56 8.39
C ASP A 55 1.07 10.00 8.93
N GLY A 56 0.16 10.75 8.32
CA GLY A 56 -0.16 12.13 8.68
C GLY A 56 0.65 13.20 7.93
N TYR A 57 1.73 12.81 7.23
CA TYR A 57 2.53 13.70 6.36
C TYR A 57 2.40 13.33 4.89
N ARG A 58 2.20 12.07 4.60
CA ARG A 58 2.11 11.51 3.26
C ARG A 58 1.02 10.45 3.20
N LEU A 59 0.49 10.27 2.01
CA LEU A 59 -0.43 9.21 1.65
C LEU A 59 0.13 8.54 0.40
N ALA A 60 0.25 7.22 0.45
CA ALA A 60 0.55 6.42 -0.71
C ALA A 60 -0.66 5.58 -1.09
N LEU A 61 -0.95 5.52 -2.37
CA LEU A 61 -2.07 4.77 -2.93
C LEU A 61 -1.63 4.02 -4.16
N ARG A 62 -1.99 2.75 -4.26
CA ARG A 62 -1.88 1.97 -5.48
C ARG A 62 -3.19 1.26 -5.76
N ARG A 63 -3.56 1.21 -7.03
CA ARG A 63 -4.76 0.53 -7.50
C ARG A 63 -4.39 -0.51 -8.54
N TYR A 64 -4.95 -1.70 -8.38
CA TYR A 64 -4.95 -2.79 -9.34
C TYR A 64 -6.34 -2.92 -9.94
N LEU A 65 -6.43 -3.10 -11.25
CA LEU A 65 -7.67 -3.31 -12.01
C LEU A 65 -7.62 -4.73 -12.57
N PRO A 66 -8.32 -5.69 -11.96
CA PRO A 66 -8.39 -7.05 -12.49
C PRO A 66 -9.13 -7.09 -13.81
N GLU A 67 -8.80 -8.06 -14.66
CA GLU A 67 -9.48 -8.26 -15.95
C GLU A 67 -10.92 -8.74 -15.76
N GLU A 68 -11.18 -9.52 -14.73
CA GLU A 68 -12.49 -10.04 -14.38
C GLU A 68 -13.04 -9.35 -13.13
N SER A 69 -14.36 -9.15 -13.08
CA SER A 69 -15.01 -8.59 -11.89
C SER A 69 -14.83 -9.51 -10.69
N LEU A 70 -14.51 -8.91 -9.55
CA LEU A 70 -14.31 -9.64 -8.30
C LEU A 70 -15.64 -10.03 -7.62
N GLU A 71 -16.76 -9.46 -8.08
CA GLU A 71 -18.13 -9.68 -7.54
C GLU A 71 -18.22 -9.54 -6.02
N ARG A 72 -17.34 -8.72 -5.45
CA ARG A 72 -17.18 -8.62 -4.00
C ARG A 72 -16.71 -7.22 -3.59
N THR A 73 -17.31 -6.74 -2.49
CA THR A 73 -16.86 -5.51 -1.84
C THR A 73 -16.45 -5.82 -0.41
N LEU A 74 -15.23 -5.47 -0.05
CA LEU A 74 -14.72 -5.63 1.31
C LEU A 74 -13.60 -4.62 1.62
N LYS A 75 -13.37 -4.44 2.92
CA LYS A 75 -12.35 -3.51 3.42
C LYS A 75 -11.69 -4.10 4.66
N PHE A 76 -10.37 -4.07 4.69
CA PHE A 76 -9.59 -4.52 5.85
C PHE A 76 -8.25 -3.80 5.91
N VAL A 77 -7.63 -3.79 7.08
CA VAL A 77 -6.28 -3.24 7.28
C VAL A 77 -5.35 -4.36 7.73
N ALA A 78 -4.35 -4.66 6.91
CA ALA A 78 -3.33 -5.63 7.23
C ALA A 78 -2.10 -4.95 7.86
N PRO A 79 -1.53 -5.49 8.97
CA PRO A 79 -0.36 -4.93 9.61
C PRO A 79 0.85 -4.86 8.67
N ALA A 80 1.57 -3.75 8.65
CA ALA A 80 2.77 -3.60 7.82
C ALA A 80 3.84 -4.66 8.11
N ALA A 81 3.97 -5.09 9.38
CA ALA A 81 4.90 -6.16 9.75
C ALA A 81 4.60 -7.47 9.02
N ALA A 82 3.33 -7.88 8.95
CA ALA A 82 2.93 -9.07 8.22
C ALA A 82 3.10 -8.90 6.70
N LEU A 83 2.74 -7.73 6.16
CA LEU A 83 2.88 -7.46 4.72
C LEU A 83 4.33 -7.42 4.25
N LYS A 84 5.29 -7.01 5.11
CA LYS A 84 6.73 -7.14 4.82
C LYS A 84 7.16 -8.58 4.65
N GLU A 85 6.58 -9.50 5.41
CA GLU A 85 6.87 -10.94 5.24
C GLU A 85 6.20 -11.50 3.98
N VAL A 86 4.95 -11.08 3.69
CA VAL A 86 4.27 -11.42 2.42
C VAL A 86 5.09 -10.94 1.23
N GLU A 87 5.57 -9.70 1.24
CA GLU A 87 6.36 -9.11 0.16
C GLU A 87 7.63 -9.91 -0.15
N LYS A 88 8.31 -10.45 0.86
CA LYS A 88 9.51 -11.28 0.68
C LYS A 88 9.24 -12.61 -0.04
N ILE A 89 8.03 -13.15 0.11
CA ILE A 89 7.64 -14.44 -0.49
C ILE A 89 7.12 -14.23 -1.91
N LEU A 90 6.54 -13.06 -2.21
CA LEU A 90 5.98 -12.74 -3.52
C LEU A 90 7.06 -12.67 -4.60
N GLY A 91 6.85 -13.41 -5.69
CA GLY A 91 7.65 -13.33 -6.91
C GLY A 91 7.23 -12.15 -7.81
N ASP A 92 8.06 -11.88 -8.82
CA ASP A 92 7.75 -10.94 -9.91
C ASP A 92 7.11 -11.70 -11.09
N THR A 93 6.07 -12.49 -10.80
CA THR A 93 5.39 -13.37 -11.73
C THR A 93 3.89 -13.12 -11.77
N GLU A 94 3.23 -13.58 -12.83
CA GLU A 94 1.78 -13.58 -12.96
C GLU A 94 1.11 -14.76 -12.22
N ASP A 95 1.88 -15.63 -11.58
CA ASP A 95 1.33 -16.71 -10.77
C ASP A 95 0.42 -16.13 -9.67
N PRO A 96 -0.67 -16.83 -9.33
CA PRO A 96 -1.63 -16.27 -8.38
C PRO A 96 -1.09 -16.25 -6.95
N ALA A 97 -1.27 -15.14 -6.28
CA ALA A 97 -1.36 -15.04 -4.83
C ALA A 97 -2.83 -14.94 -4.45
N THR A 98 -3.27 -15.63 -3.41
CA THR A 98 -4.65 -15.58 -2.97
C THR A 98 -4.69 -15.07 -1.53
N PHE A 99 -5.57 -14.12 -1.24
CA PHE A 99 -5.83 -13.73 0.12
C PHE A 99 -7.29 -13.96 0.51
N TYR A 100 -7.48 -14.42 1.74
CA TYR A 100 -8.78 -14.79 2.30
C TYR A 100 -9.05 -13.93 3.53
N PRO A 101 -9.81 -12.84 3.38
CA PRO A 101 -10.19 -12.00 4.51
C PRO A 101 -11.27 -12.70 5.35
N GLY A 102 -10.98 -12.86 6.63
CA GLY A 102 -11.93 -13.29 7.65
C GLY A 102 -12.36 -12.14 8.53
N SER A 103 -13.13 -12.43 9.58
CA SER A 103 -13.63 -11.40 10.51
C SER A 103 -12.55 -10.70 11.32
N LYS A 104 -11.50 -11.44 11.71
CA LYS A 104 -10.38 -10.93 12.54
C LYS A 104 -9.00 -11.25 11.99
N HIS A 105 -8.92 -12.11 10.99
CA HIS A 105 -7.67 -12.55 10.42
C HIS A 105 -7.73 -12.46 8.90
N ILE A 106 -6.58 -12.32 8.28
CA ILE A 106 -6.39 -12.50 6.84
C ILE A 106 -5.35 -13.59 6.63
N LEU A 107 -5.61 -14.45 5.67
CA LEU A 107 -4.73 -15.52 5.24
C LEU A 107 -4.24 -15.20 3.83
N PHE A 108 -2.94 -15.28 3.61
CA PHE A 108 -2.31 -15.19 2.29
C PHE A 108 -1.77 -16.56 1.92
N THR A 109 -2.06 -17.01 0.69
CA THR A 109 -1.50 -18.23 0.10
C THR A 109 -0.71 -17.85 -1.15
N ILE A 110 0.57 -18.22 -1.18
CA ILE A 110 1.52 -17.89 -2.24
C ILE A 110 2.32 -19.15 -2.53
N GLY A 111 2.02 -19.86 -3.63
CA GLY A 111 2.56 -21.19 -3.86
C GLY A 111 2.23 -22.13 -2.69
N ASP A 112 3.25 -22.74 -2.11
CA ASP A 112 3.12 -23.64 -0.94
C ASP A 112 3.17 -22.91 0.40
N ALA A 113 3.40 -21.60 0.40
CA ALA A 113 3.49 -20.80 1.63
C ALA A 113 2.11 -20.26 2.03
N THR A 114 1.81 -20.36 3.32
CA THR A 114 0.60 -19.78 3.91
C THR A 114 1.01 -18.88 5.08
N LEU A 115 0.58 -17.62 5.02
CA LEU A 115 0.78 -16.65 6.10
C LEU A 115 -0.56 -16.18 6.63
N VAL A 116 -0.73 -16.23 7.94
CA VAL A 116 -1.93 -15.74 8.63
C VAL A 116 -1.53 -14.56 9.50
N CYS A 117 -2.28 -13.48 9.42
CA CYS A 117 -2.13 -12.37 10.35
C CYS A 117 -3.48 -11.86 10.85
N ARG A 118 -3.46 -11.20 12.00
CA ARG A 118 -4.63 -10.52 12.53
C ARG A 118 -4.77 -9.17 11.83
N ILE A 119 -5.98 -8.84 11.39
CA ILE A 119 -6.30 -7.52 10.85
C ILE A 119 -6.29 -6.47 11.96
N LEU A 120 -5.98 -5.24 11.62
CA LEU A 120 -6.07 -4.11 12.54
C LEU A 120 -7.52 -3.62 12.61
N GLU A 121 -8.04 -3.51 13.82
CA GLU A 121 -9.40 -3.03 14.08
C GLU A 121 -9.41 -1.50 14.24
N GLY A 122 -10.46 -0.84 13.77
CA GLY A 122 -10.66 0.59 13.89
C GLY A 122 -11.09 1.24 12.59
N GLU A 123 -11.36 2.53 12.65
CA GLU A 123 -11.72 3.33 11.49
C GLU A 123 -10.46 3.89 10.82
N PHE A 124 -10.22 3.51 9.57
CA PHE A 124 -9.17 4.10 8.76
C PHE A 124 -9.64 5.44 8.19
N LEU A 125 -8.72 6.39 8.07
CA LEU A 125 -8.99 7.71 7.49
C LEU A 125 -9.71 7.60 6.12
N ASP A 126 -10.71 8.44 5.91
CA ASP A 126 -11.30 8.62 4.57
C ASP A 126 -10.28 9.32 3.66
N TRP A 127 -9.45 8.51 3.01
CA TRP A 127 -8.33 8.95 2.19
C TRP A 127 -8.76 9.76 0.97
N ARG A 128 -9.99 9.55 0.49
CA ARG A 128 -10.52 10.28 -0.68
C ARG A 128 -10.65 11.78 -0.39
N ARG A 129 -10.96 12.13 0.87
CA ARG A 129 -11.07 13.54 1.30
C ARG A 129 -9.71 14.23 1.47
N VAL A 130 -8.65 13.44 1.62
CA VAL A 130 -7.29 13.97 1.80
C VAL A 130 -6.61 14.23 0.46
N LEU A 131 -7.05 13.57 -0.59
CA LEU A 131 -6.48 13.77 -1.93
C LEU A 131 -6.78 15.18 -2.43
N PRO A 132 -5.74 15.96 -2.83
CA PRO A 132 -5.94 17.28 -3.39
C PRO A 132 -6.78 17.22 -4.66
N GLN A 133 -7.79 18.06 -4.73
CA GLN A 133 -8.65 18.23 -5.90
C GLN A 133 -8.22 19.49 -6.67
N ASN A 134 -8.42 19.47 -7.98
CA ASN A 134 -8.22 20.64 -8.83
C ASN A 134 -6.81 21.25 -8.79
N ASN A 135 -5.78 20.42 -8.93
CA ASN A 135 -4.40 20.88 -9.01
C ASN A 135 -4.17 21.67 -10.32
N PRO A 136 -3.92 22.99 -10.29
CA PRO A 136 -3.82 23.81 -11.49
C PRO A 136 -2.49 23.63 -12.22
N VAL A 137 -1.49 23.08 -11.56
CA VAL A 137 -0.13 22.93 -12.11
C VAL A 137 0.18 21.46 -12.28
N LYS A 138 0.55 21.05 -13.48
CA LYS A 138 1.03 19.71 -13.81
C LYS A 138 2.48 19.80 -14.30
N LEU A 139 3.35 19.05 -13.66
CA LEU A 139 4.75 18.91 -14.05
C LEU A 139 4.98 17.53 -14.63
N VAL A 140 5.70 17.47 -15.73
CA VAL A 140 6.16 16.23 -16.37
C VAL A 140 7.67 16.29 -16.43
N GLY A 141 8.33 15.29 -15.84
CA GLY A 141 9.80 15.26 -15.76
C GLY A 141 10.34 13.85 -15.90
N ASN A 142 11.64 13.76 -16.17
CA ASN A 142 12.36 12.49 -16.17
C ASN A 142 12.57 12.02 -14.72
N VAL A 143 12.10 10.81 -14.40
CA VAL A 143 12.11 10.25 -13.03
C VAL A 143 13.56 10.12 -12.53
N SER A 144 14.48 9.56 -13.32
CA SER A 144 15.88 9.37 -12.91
C SER A 144 16.54 10.70 -12.55
N ARG A 145 16.41 11.73 -13.40
CA ARG A 145 16.98 13.05 -13.14
C ARG A 145 16.42 13.72 -11.90
N LEU A 146 15.12 13.54 -11.65
CA LEU A 146 14.48 14.07 -10.44
C LEU A 146 14.98 13.33 -9.19
N THR A 147 15.06 12.00 -9.24
CA THR A 147 15.59 11.16 -8.16
C THR A 147 17.03 11.54 -7.84
N ASP A 148 17.93 11.59 -8.85
CA ASP A 148 19.34 11.96 -8.67
C ASP A 148 19.49 13.35 -8.02
N SER A 149 18.60 14.28 -8.37
CA SER A 149 18.62 15.64 -7.82
C SER A 149 18.19 15.66 -6.35
N ILE A 150 17.15 14.92 -6.00
CA ILE A 150 16.64 14.81 -4.62
C ILE A 150 17.67 14.09 -3.75
N GLU A 151 18.23 12.98 -4.21
CA GLU A 151 19.26 12.22 -3.48
C GLU A 151 20.50 13.08 -3.20
N ARG A 152 20.97 13.84 -4.21
CA ARG A 152 22.12 14.73 -4.05
C ARG A 152 21.89 15.80 -2.98
N VAL A 153 20.73 16.43 -2.97
CA VAL A 153 20.35 17.39 -1.92
C VAL A 153 20.14 16.69 -0.58
N GLY A 154 19.63 15.47 -0.60
CA GLY A 154 19.42 14.64 0.59
C GLY A 154 20.69 14.39 1.39
N LEU A 155 21.86 14.32 0.74
CA LEU A 155 23.16 14.11 1.40
C LEU A 155 23.51 15.16 2.46
N VAL A 156 22.98 16.38 2.35
CA VAL A 156 23.23 17.48 3.28
C VAL A 156 22.11 17.66 4.30
N ILE A 157 21.06 16.85 4.23
CA ILE A 157 19.95 16.86 5.19
C ILE A 157 20.30 15.95 6.36
N SER A 158 20.33 16.50 7.58
CA SER A 158 20.49 15.69 8.77
C SER A 158 19.13 15.15 9.24
N GLU A 159 19.08 13.86 9.61
CA GLU A 159 17.87 13.26 10.20
C GLU A 159 17.37 14.00 11.45
N LYS A 160 18.29 14.62 12.21
CA LYS A 160 17.95 15.41 13.40
C LYS A 160 17.19 16.68 13.09
N LEU A 161 17.47 17.32 11.96
CA LEU A 161 16.89 18.60 11.60
C LEU A 161 15.57 18.46 10.80
N LYS A 162 15.27 17.26 10.27
CA LYS A 162 14.07 16.99 9.45
C LYS A 162 13.79 18.09 8.41
N SER A 163 14.85 18.66 7.84
CA SER A 163 14.75 19.75 6.88
C SER A 163 14.15 19.27 5.58
N PRO A 164 13.10 19.93 5.06
CA PRO A 164 12.48 19.50 3.80
C PRO A 164 13.33 19.89 2.60
N VAL A 165 13.26 19.11 1.53
CA VAL A 165 13.76 19.49 0.22
C VAL A 165 12.78 20.48 -0.41
N ARG A 166 13.26 21.68 -0.76
CA ARG A 166 12.46 22.67 -1.46
C ARG A 166 12.66 22.49 -2.97
N CYS A 167 11.58 22.12 -3.66
CA CYS A 167 11.55 22.09 -5.11
C CYS A 167 11.04 23.42 -5.66
N LYS A 168 11.77 24.02 -6.60
CA LYS A 168 11.36 25.22 -7.32
C LYS A 168 11.27 24.87 -8.79
N PHE A 169 10.11 25.07 -9.36
CA PHE A 169 9.83 24.84 -10.77
C PHE A 169 9.62 26.20 -11.45
N GLY A 170 10.18 26.39 -12.62
CA GLY A 170 10.08 27.61 -13.40
C GLY A 170 10.58 27.36 -14.81
N ASP A 171 10.24 28.26 -15.71
CA ASP A 171 10.82 28.28 -17.05
C ASP A 171 12.32 28.65 -16.92
N ASN A 172 13.18 27.89 -17.62
CA ASN A 172 14.62 28.18 -17.71
C ASN A 172 14.87 29.33 -18.69
#